data_cda9a7eda694553807b1375989f59053
#
_entry.id   cda9a7eda694553807b1375989f59053
#
_cell.length_a   1.000
_cell.length_b   1.000
_cell.length_c   1.000
_cell.angle_alpha   90.00
_cell.angle_beta   90.00
_cell.angle_gamma   90.00
#
_symmetry.space_group_name_H-M   'P 1'
#
loop_
_entity.id
_entity.type
_entity.pdbx_description
1 polymer ?
#
loop_
_entity_poly.entity_id
_entity_poly.type
_entity_poly.pdbx_seq_one_letter_code
_entity_poly.pdbx_strand_id
1 'polypeptide(L)'
;CALVLNAIAGHDPRDSTSIPQLAQDYTRALSGDIRGFKIGVPREYYGEGIDKEVANTLRRALDMLEGLGASVEETSLPHTRYALAVYYILAPSEASANLARYDGVKYGFSSQEAESMWEAMEKTKQHGFGPEVKRRIMLGTYALSAGYYDAYYLKAQKVRTLICREFQEAFEK
;
A
#
# COMPACT_ATOMS: atom_id res chain seq x y z
N CYS A 1 1.15 -16.42 14.10
CA CYS A 1 0.94 -15.83 12.78
C CYS A 1 0.95 -16.89 11.67
N ALA A 2 2.02 -17.69 11.46
CA ALA A 2 2.16 -18.61 10.33
C ALA A 2 1.02 -19.64 10.22
N LEU A 3 0.56 -20.24 11.31
CA LEU A 3 -0.57 -21.17 11.33
C LEU A 3 -1.89 -20.52 10.88
N VAL A 4 -2.14 -19.29 11.32
CA VAL A 4 -3.33 -18.52 10.89
C VAL A 4 -3.22 -18.17 9.41
N LEU A 5 -2.02 -17.75 8.97
CA LEU A 5 -1.78 -17.43 7.56
C LEU A 5 -2.00 -18.66 6.66
N ASN A 6 -1.55 -19.84 7.07
CA ASN A 6 -1.84 -21.10 6.36
C ASN A 6 -3.35 -21.37 6.18
N ALA A 7 -4.15 -20.95 7.16
CA ALA A 7 -5.58 -21.19 7.13
C ALA A 7 -6.35 -20.18 6.25
N ILE A 8 -5.86 -18.93 6.15
CA ILE A 8 -6.58 -17.83 5.45
C ILE A 8 -5.99 -17.48 4.08
N ALA A 9 -4.75 -17.88 3.78
CA ALA A 9 -4.13 -17.63 2.48
C ALA A 9 -4.58 -18.66 1.44
N GLY A 10 -4.81 -18.20 0.22
CA GLY A 10 -5.17 -19.08 -0.88
C GLY A 10 -5.80 -18.31 -2.03
N HIS A 11 -6.02 -19.00 -3.14
CA HIS A 11 -6.71 -18.46 -4.30
C HIS A 11 -8.21 -18.61 -4.14
N ASP A 12 -8.96 -17.51 -4.30
CA ASP A 12 -10.41 -17.53 -4.47
C ASP A 12 -10.77 -17.31 -5.94
N PRO A 13 -11.33 -18.31 -6.65
CA PRO A 13 -11.70 -18.17 -8.05
C PRO A 13 -12.84 -17.17 -8.30
N ARG A 14 -13.53 -16.72 -7.26
CA ARG A 14 -14.57 -15.69 -7.34
C ARG A 14 -14.02 -14.27 -7.21
N ASP A 15 -12.77 -14.12 -6.82
CA ASP A 15 -12.06 -12.84 -6.72
C ASP A 15 -11.02 -12.73 -7.84
N SER A 16 -11.30 -11.87 -8.83
CA SER A 16 -10.42 -11.64 -9.98
C SER A 16 -9.06 -11.02 -9.61
N THR A 17 -8.91 -10.48 -8.40
CA THR A 17 -7.65 -9.92 -7.88
C THR A 17 -6.83 -10.94 -7.10
N SER A 18 -7.41 -12.09 -6.76
CA SER A 18 -6.73 -13.19 -6.08
C SER A 18 -5.72 -13.86 -7.00
N ILE A 19 -4.48 -13.97 -6.56
CA ILE A 19 -3.41 -14.59 -7.35
C ILE A 19 -3.66 -16.10 -7.47
N PRO A 20 -3.69 -16.69 -8.69
CA PRO A 20 -3.97 -18.10 -8.91
C PRO A 20 -2.74 -18.96 -8.55
N GLN A 21 -2.34 -18.94 -7.30
CA GLN A 21 -1.20 -19.65 -6.77
C GLN A 21 -1.59 -20.42 -5.52
N LEU A 22 -1.08 -21.63 -5.36
CA LEU A 22 -1.25 -22.41 -4.14
C LEU A 22 -0.57 -21.71 -2.97
N ALA A 23 -1.27 -21.64 -1.84
CA ALA A 23 -0.67 -21.17 -0.61
C ALA A 23 0.51 -22.05 -0.20
N GLN A 24 1.61 -21.43 0.17
CA GLN A 24 2.77 -22.15 0.72
C GLN A 24 2.52 -22.50 2.20
N ASP A 25 3.19 -23.51 2.68
CA ASP A 25 3.22 -23.78 4.12
C ASP A 25 4.21 -22.84 4.81
N TYR A 26 3.67 -21.76 5.37
CA TYR A 26 4.45 -20.71 6.04
C TYR A 26 5.13 -21.19 7.33
N THR A 27 4.70 -22.34 7.89
CA THR A 27 5.35 -22.90 9.09
C THR A 27 6.72 -23.49 8.79
N ARG A 28 6.99 -23.86 7.54
CA ARG A 28 8.30 -24.39 7.12
C ARG A 28 9.42 -23.37 7.23
N ALA A 29 9.10 -22.07 7.18
CA ALA A 29 10.08 -20.99 7.35
C ALA A 29 10.46 -20.74 8.82
N LEU A 30 9.75 -21.36 9.79
CA LEU A 30 10.01 -21.19 11.22
C LEU A 30 11.15 -22.12 11.68
N SER A 31 12.31 -21.98 11.08
CA SER A 31 13.49 -22.79 11.43
C SER A 31 14.11 -22.42 12.77
N GLY A 32 13.81 -21.22 13.31
CA GLY A 32 14.45 -20.65 14.49
C GLY A 32 15.88 -20.18 14.25
N ASP A 33 16.38 -20.28 13.03
CA ASP A 33 17.73 -19.89 12.64
C ASP A 33 17.67 -18.70 11.66
N ILE A 34 18.31 -17.60 12.02
CA ILE A 34 18.41 -16.38 11.19
C ILE A 34 19.86 -16.10 10.74
N ARG A 35 20.77 -17.03 10.98
CA ARG A 35 22.17 -16.90 10.53
C ARG A 35 22.21 -16.81 8.99
N GLY A 36 22.99 -15.84 8.51
CA GLY A 36 23.10 -15.57 7.08
C GLY A 36 22.02 -14.65 6.49
N PHE A 37 21.01 -14.25 7.29
CA PHE A 37 20.13 -13.17 6.86
C PHE A 37 20.85 -11.83 6.89
N LYS A 38 20.67 -11.04 5.84
CA LYS A 38 21.13 -9.65 5.75
C LYS A 38 19.94 -8.71 6.02
N ILE A 39 20.13 -7.77 6.92
CA ILE A 39 19.12 -6.79 7.31
C ILE A 39 19.64 -5.40 6.96
N GLY A 40 19.06 -4.80 5.93
CA GLY A 40 19.35 -3.41 5.56
C GLY A 40 18.57 -2.44 6.42
N VAL A 41 19.25 -1.48 7.03
CA VAL A 41 18.66 -0.42 7.85
C VAL A 41 18.74 0.92 7.10
N PRO A 42 17.65 1.40 6.49
CA PRO A 42 17.68 2.66 5.78
C PRO A 42 17.90 3.83 6.73
N ARG A 43 18.96 4.59 6.52
CA ARG A 43 19.29 5.78 7.35
C ARG A 43 18.17 6.82 7.32
N GLU A 44 17.43 6.90 6.23
CA GLU A 44 16.31 7.83 6.04
C GLU A 44 15.13 7.56 6.97
N TYR A 45 15.01 6.34 7.52
CA TYR A 45 13.95 5.97 8.45
C TYR A 45 14.23 6.43 9.89
N TYR A 46 15.48 6.82 10.19
CA TYR A 46 15.90 7.35 11.48
C TYR A 46 16.10 8.88 11.48
N GLY A 47 15.52 9.57 10.50
CA GLY A 47 15.56 11.02 10.35
C GLY A 47 14.73 11.78 11.40
N GLU A 48 14.57 13.08 11.18
CA GLU A 48 13.77 13.94 12.04
C GLU A 48 12.32 13.44 12.10
N GLY A 49 11.73 13.47 13.32
CA GLY A 49 10.33 13.12 13.57
C GLY A 49 10.09 11.71 14.10
N ILE A 50 11.08 10.84 14.14
CA ILE A 50 10.93 9.55 14.82
C ILE A 50 10.93 9.76 16.35
N ASP A 51 10.00 9.11 17.03
CA ASP A 51 9.99 9.09 18.49
C ASP A 51 11.23 8.38 19.05
N LYS A 52 11.85 8.95 20.10
CA LYS A 52 13.11 8.42 20.66
C LYS A 52 12.95 7.03 21.26
N GLU A 53 11.80 6.72 21.87
CA GLU A 53 11.56 5.38 22.43
C GLU A 53 11.40 4.35 21.33
N VAL A 54 10.72 4.72 20.23
CA VAL A 54 10.60 3.87 19.03
C VAL A 54 11.98 3.60 18.44
N ALA A 55 12.79 4.65 18.21
CA ALA A 55 14.14 4.51 17.65
C ALA A 55 15.02 3.60 18.53
N ASN A 56 14.98 3.79 19.87
CA ASN A 56 15.75 2.96 20.80
C ASN A 56 15.27 1.52 20.86
N THR A 57 13.96 1.29 20.72
CA THR A 57 13.39 -0.06 20.69
C THR A 57 13.81 -0.80 19.42
N LEU A 58 13.78 -0.10 18.27
CA LEU A 58 14.26 -0.67 17.00
C LEU A 58 15.75 -1.01 17.05
N ARG A 59 16.59 -0.14 17.63
CA ARG A 59 18.03 -0.42 17.78
C ARG A 59 18.25 -1.68 18.61
N ARG A 60 17.60 -1.79 19.77
CA ARG A 60 17.68 -3.02 20.61
C ARG A 60 17.21 -4.28 19.88
N ALA A 61 16.20 -4.16 19.03
CA ALA A 61 15.75 -5.27 18.20
C ALA A 61 16.83 -5.67 17.16
N LEU A 62 17.48 -4.69 16.53
CA LEU A 62 18.58 -4.93 15.59
C LEU A 62 19.78 -5.59 16.29
N ASP A 63 20.18 -5.10 17.46
CA ASP A 63 21.25 -5.68 18.27
C ASP A 63 20.91 -7.14 18.64
N MET A 64 19.66 -7.44 18.96
CA MET A 64 19.21 -8.82 19.24
C MET A 64 19.31 -9.70 18.01
N LEU A 65 18.88 -9.22 16.83
CA LEU A 65 18.96 -9.98 15.57
C LEU A 65 20.42 -10.25 15.16
N GLU A 66 21.31 -9.29 15.37
CA GLU A 66 22.74 -9.45 15.15
C GLU A 66 23.33 -10.49 16.14
N GLY A 67 22.94 -10.42 17.41
CA GLY A 67 23.31 -11.43 18.42
C GLY A 67 22.79 -12.85 18.12
N LEU A 68 21.74 -12.98 17.34
CA LEU A 68 21.21 -14.26 16.83
C LEU A 68 21.87 -14.72 15.53
N GLY A 69 22.80 -13.93 14.97
CA GLY A 69 23.62 -14.28 13.81
C GLY A 69 23.20 -13.69 12.47
N ALA A 70 22.28 -12.74 12.45
CA ALA A 70 22.01 -11.95 11.27
C ALA A 70 23.11 -10.90 11.05
N SER A 71 23.32 -10.48 9.80
CA SER A 71 24.17 -9.30 9.46
C SER A 71 23.27 -8.07 9.37
N VAL A 72 23.60 -7.01 10.13
CA VAL A 72 22.89 -5.73 10.11
C VAL A 72 23.76 -4.68 9.44
N GLU A 73 23.27 -4.08 8.36
CA GLU A 73 24.03 -3.12 7.56
C GLU A 73 23.22 -1.86 7.30
N GLU A 74 23.86 -0.69 7.36
CA GLU A 74 23.21 0.54 6.93
C GLU A 74 23.00 0.55 5.41
N THR A 75 21.84 0.97 4.97
CA THR A 75 21.53 1.21 3.56
C THR A 75 20.92 2.60 3.36
N SER A 76 20.67 2.98 2.13
CA SER A 76 20.09 4.28 1.79
C SER A 76 18.97 4.11 0.78
N LEU A 77 17.84 4.76 1.05
CA LEU A 77 16.64 4.85 0.21
C LEU A 77 16.27 6.33 0.01
N PRO A 78 17.07 7.12 -0.74
CA PRO A 78 16.99 8.58 -0.76
C PRO A 78 15.64 9.14 -1.29
N HIS A 79 14.90 8.37 -2.12
CA HIS A 79 13.58 8.79 -2.59
C HIS A 79 12.45 8.53 -1.59
N THR A 80 12.70 7.89 -0.44
CA THR A 80 11.71 7.68 0.63
C THR A 80 11.02 8.98 1.05
N ARG A 81 11.75 10.11 1.06
CA ARG A 81 11.19 11.43 1.36
C ARG A 81 9.99 11.84 0.49
N TYR A 82 9.84 11.25 -0.68
CA TYR A 82 8.74 11.51 -1.60
C TYR A 82 7.60 10.48 -1.48
N ALA A 83 7.80 9.39 -0.74
CA ALA A 83 6.87 8.27 -0.69
C ALA A 83 5.46 8.67 -0.26
N LEU A 84 5.36 9.53 0.76
CA LEU A 84 4.08 10.03 1.26
C LEU A 84 3.34 10.86 0.21
N ALA A 85 4.02 11.77 -0.48
CA ALA A 85 3.44 12.59 -1.55
C ALA A 85 2.98 11.71 -2.73
N VAL A 86 3.79 10.72 -3.12
CA VAL A 86 3.43 9.74 -4.15
C VAL A 86 2.19 8.94 -3.76
N TYR A 87 2.12 8.47 -2.52
CA TYR A 87 0.94 7.77 -2.00
C TYR A 87 -0.32 8.62 -2.09
N TYR A 88 -0.28 9.87 -1.62
CA TYR A 88 -1.44 10.76 -1.63
C TYR A 88 -1.90 11.20 -3.02
N ILE A 89 -1.10 11.00 -4.05
CA ILE A 89 -1.50 11.20 -5.44
C ILE A 89 -2.04 9.89 -6.03
N LEU A 90 -1.30 8.79 -5.91
CA LEU A 90 -1.65 7.54 -6.58
C LEU A 90 -2.86 6.85 -5.94
N ALA A 91 -2.89 6.73 -4.61
CA ALA A 91 -3.97 6.03 -3.93
C ALA A 91 -5.35 6.69 -4.14
N PRO A 92 -5.52 8.02 -4.01
CA PRO A 92 -6.77 8.69 -4.38
C PRO A 92 -7.12 8.55 -5.86
N SER A 93 -6.14 8.59 -6.77
CA SER A 93 -6.37 8.40 -8.20
C SER A 93 -6.92 7.02 -8.52
N GLU A 94 -6.32 5.97 -7.96
CA GLU A 94 -6.81 4.59 -8.07
C GLU A 94 -8.19 4.44 -7.41
N ALA A 95 -8.40 5.01 -6.23
CA ALA A 95 -9.70 5.00 -5.56
C ALA A 95 -10.78 5.65 -6.41
N SER A 96 -10.51 6.82 -6.99
CA SER A 96 -11.44 7.52 -7.88
C SER A 96 -11.84 6.66 -9.08
N ALA A 97 -10.87 6.04 -9.76
CA ALA A 97 -11.13 5.18 -10.92
C ALA A 97 -11.88 3.89 -10.55
N ASN A 98 -11.47 3.23 -9.46
CA ASN A 98 -12.03 1.95 -9.05
C ASN A 98 -13.42 2.09 -8.43
N LEU A 99 -13.67 3.15 -7.65
CA LEU A 99 -14.97 3.37 -7.01
C LEU A 99 -16.02 3.99 -7.94
N ALA A 100 -15.62 4.46 -9.12
CA ALA A 100 -16.55 5.00 -10.12
C ALA A 100 -17.66 4.01 -10.51
N ARG A 101 -17.36 2.71 -10.47
CA ARG A 101 -18.29 1.61 -10.82
C ARG A 101 -19.38 1.35 -9.79
N TYR A 102 -19.27 1.88 -8.58
CA TYR A 102 -20.27 1.73 -7.52
C TYR A 102 -21.34 2.84 -7.65
N ASP A 103 -22.12 2.76 -8.71
CA ASP A 103 -23.17 3.71 -9.07
C ASP A 103 -24.58 3.23 -8.71
N GLY A 104 -24.71 2.00 -8.16
CA GLY A 104 -25.98 1.40 -7.79
C GLY A 104 -26.75 0.73 -8.93
N VAL A 105 -26.18 0.66 -10.16
CA VAL A 105 -26.87 0.07 -11.31
C VAL A 105 -26.68 -1.44 -11.38
N LYS A 106 -25.46 -1.94 -11.27
CA LYS A 106 -25.16 -3.36 -11.44
C LYS A 106 -25.02 -4.14 -10.15
N TYR A 107 -24.49 -3.53 -9.11
CA TYR A 107 -24.22 -4.18 -7.83
C TYR A 107 -23.96 -3.15 -6.72
N GLY A 108 -23.99 -3.62 -5.49
CA GLY A 108 -23.76 -2.81 -4.30
C GLY A 108 -25.02 -2.11 -3.83
N PHE A 109 -24.85 -1.12 -2.97
CA PHE A 109 -25.94 -0.28 -2.48
C PHE A 109 -26.54 0.54 -3.63
N SER A 110 -27.88 0.60 -3.71
CA SER A 110 -28.64 1.41 -4.65
C SER A 110 -29.69 2.21 -3.92
N SER A 111 -29.73 3.53 -4.12
CA SER A 111 -30.80 4.37 -3.60
C SER A 111 -32.08 4.12 -4.38
N GLN A 112 -33.16 3.81 -3.66
CA GLN A 112 -34.50 3.55 -4.25
C GLN A 112 -35.36 4.82 -4.33
N GLU A 113 -34.92 5.93 -3.73
CA GLU A 113 -35.64 7.19 -3.63
C GLU A 113 -35.21 8.15 -4.75
N ALA A 114 -35.50 7.82 -6.00
CA ALA A 114 -35.10 8.65 -7.12
C ALA A 114 -36.15 8.64 -8.24
N GLU A 115 -36.38 9.77 -8.89
CA GLU A 115 -37.28 9.92 -10.01
C GLU A 115 -36.62 9.62 -11.36
N SER A 116 -35.28 9.59 -11.39
CA SER A 116 -34.49 9.29 -12.59
C SER A 116 -33.29 8.43 -12.28
N MET A 117 -32.75 7.74 -13.29
CA MET A 117 -31.54 6.95 -13.16
C MET A 117 -30.35 7.81 -12.75
N TRP A 118 -30.25 9.03 -13.26
CA TRP A 118 -29.16 9.96 -12.89
C TRP A 118 -29.23 10.33 -11.42
N GLU A 119 -30.40 10.70 -10.94
CA GLU A 119 -30.62 11.01 -9.53
C GLU A 119 -30.35 9.80 -8.61
N ALA A 120 -30.72 8.58 -9.06
CA ALA A 120 -30.43 7.35 -8.34
C ALA A 120 -28.92 7.14 -8.17
N MET A 121 -28.12 7.37 -9.22
CA MET A 121 -26.67 7.30 -9.17
C MET A 121 -26.08 8.36 -8.22
N GLU A 122 -26.57 9.59 -8.26
CA GLU A 122 -26.10 10.67 -7.37
C GLU A 122 -26.40 10.36 -5.91
N LYS A 123 -27.65 9.99 -5.59
CA LYS A 123 -28.07 9.62 -4.25
C LYS A 123 -27.35 8.37 -3.75
N THR A 124 -27.11 7.38 -4.61
CA THR A 124 -26.32 6.20 -4.28
C THR A 124 -24.91 6.57 -3.84
N LYS A 125 -24.21 7.42 -4.58
CA LYS A 125 -22.88 7.88 -4.22
C LYS A 125 -22.90 8.78 -2.99
N GLN A 126 -23.95 9.62 -2.87
CA GLN A 126 -24.11 10.52 -1.73
C GLN A 126 -24.26 9.75 -0.40
N HIS A 127 -25.05 8.70 -0.37
CA HIS A 127 -25.34 7.93 0.85
C HIS A 127 -24.38 6.74 1.03
N GLY A 128 -23.91 6.13 -0.06
CA GLY A 128 -23.05 4.96 -0.03
C GLY A 128 -21.60 5.22 0.32
N PHE A 129 -21.08 6.45 0.07
CA PHE A 129 -19.71 6.80 0.39
C PHE A 129 -19.60 7.72 1.60
N GLY A 130 -18.74 7.36 2.54
CA GLY A 130 -18.41 8.22 3.68
C GLY A 130 -17.61 9.48 3.28
N PRO A 131 -17.50 10.47 4.19
CA PRO A 131 -16.87 11.77 3.88
C PRO A 131 -15.41 11.66 3.41
N GLU A 132 -14.62 10.78 4.02
CA GLU A 132 -13.22 10.58 3.66
C GLU A 132 -13.07 9.93 2.28
N VAL A 133 -13.92 8.95 1.96
CA VAL A 133 -13.93 8.32 0.63
C VAL A 133 -14.27 9.34 -0.45
N LYS A 134 -15.28 10.19 -0.22
CA LYS A 134 -15.64 11.28 -1.14
C LYS A 134 -14.48 12.25 -1.36
N ARG A 135 -13.77 12.64 -0.28
CA ARG A 135 -12.59 13.50 -0.37
C ARG A 135 -11.51 12.88 -1.25
N ARG A 136 -11.20 11.59 -1.07
CA ARG A 136 -10.22 10.88 -1.88
C ARG A 136 -10.63 10.74 -3.34
N ILE A 137 -11.91 10.46 -3.61
CA ILE A 137 -12.45 10.44 -4.97
C ILE A 137 -12.26 11.80 -5.65
N MET A 138 -12.59 12.90 -4.98
CA MET A 138 -12.42 14.24 -5.51
C MET A 138 -10.96 14.57 -5.81
N LEU A 139 -10.04 14.27 -4.89
CA LEU A 139 -8.60 14.46 -5.09
C LEU A 139 -8.07 13.63 -6.27
N GLY A 140 -8.50 12.37 -6.36
CA GLY A 140 -8.11 11.48 -7.45
C GLY A 140 -8.63 11.95 -8.79
N THR A 141 -9.89 12.36 -8.85
CA THR A 141 -10.49 12.93 -10.07
C THR A 141 -9.73 14.17 -10.54
N TYR A 142 -9.34 15.05 -9.62
CA TYR A 142 -8.52 16.21 -9.94
C TYR A 142 -7.15 15.80 -10.50
N ALA A 143 -6.44 14.87 -9.84
CA ALA A 143 -5.13 14.42 -10.28
C ALA A 143 -5.15 13.71 -11.65
N LEU A 144 -6.29 13.08 -12.01
CA LEU A 144 -6.49 12.40 -13.30
C LEU A 144 -7.08 13.29 -14.38
N SER A 145 -7.48 14.52 -14.08
CA SER A 145 -8.12 15.42 -15.05
C SER A 145 -7.13 15.96 -16.09
N ALA A 146 -7.67 16.36 -17.23
CA ALA A 146 -6.89 16.95 -18.32
C ALA A 146 -6.09 18.18 -17.83
N GLY A 147 -4.82 18.25 -18.19
CA GLY A 147 -3.90 19.30 -17.77
C GLY A 147 -3.18 19.03 -16.44
N TYR A 148 -3.70 18.13 -15.60
CA TYR A 148 -3.08 17.77 -14.32
C TYR A 148 -2.49 16.35 -14.29
N TYR A 149 -2.94 15.49 -15.19
CA TYR A 149 -2.49 14.10 -15.29
C TYR A 149 -0.97 13.96 -15.36
N ASP A 150 -0.33 14.69 -16.28
CA ASP A 150 1.13 14.63 -16.46
C ASP A 150 1.89 15.24 -15.28
N ALA A 151 1.36 16.34 -14.72
CA ALA A 151 2.00 17.07 -13.63
C ALA A 151 1.93 16.32 -12.31
N TYR A 152 0.88 15.55 -12.05
CA TYR A 152 0.66 14.86 -10.80
C TYR A 152 0.77 13.34 -10.94
N TYR A 153 -0.18 12.70 -11.62
CA TYR A 153 -0.28 11.24 -11.65
C TYR A 153 0.94 10.59 -12.33
N LEU A 154 1.28 11.02 -13.53
CA LEU A 154 2.42 10.46 -14.26
C LEU A 154 3.75 10.75 -13.54
N LYS A 155 3.90 11.94 -12.97
CA LYS A 155 5.09 12.28 -12.17
C LYS A 155 5.18 11.39 -10.93
N ALA A 156 4.09 11.17 -10.21
CA ALA A 156 4.05 10.27 -9.06
C ALA A 156 4.41 8.83 -9.45
N GLN A 157 3.94 8.33 -10.59
CA GLN A 157 4.31 7.01 -11.11
C GLN A 157 5.80 6.89 -11.40
N LYS A 158 6.41 7.91 -12.00
CA LYS A 158 7.86 7.95 -12.25
C LYS A 158 8.66 7.89 -10.95
N VAL A 159 8.25 8.66 -9.94
CA VAL A 159 8.92 8.65 -8.62
C VAL A 159 8.72 7.31 -7.92
N ARG A 160 7.52 6.70 -7.99
CA ARG A 160 7.31 5.33 -7.48
C ARG A 160 8.28 4.33 -8.11
N THR A 161 8.51 4.44 -9.42
CA THR A 161 9.47 3.57 -10.11
C THR A 161 10.89 3.74 -9.56
N LEU A 162 11.32 4.95 -9.23
CA LEU A 162 12.62 5.19 -8.60
C LEU A 162 12.69 4.56 -7.20
N ILE A 163 11.65 4.72 -6.40
CA ILE A 163 11.55 4.08 -5.07
C ILE A 163 11.64 2.55 -5.21
N CYS A 164 10.88 1.95 -6.14
CA CYS A 164 10.93 0.50 -6.37
C CYS A 164 12.34 0.02 -6.75
N ARG A 165 13.06 0.76 -7.60
CA ARG A 165 14.43 0.42 -7.98
C ARG A 165 15.38 0.46 -6.80
N GLU A 166 15.29 1.47 -5.94
CA GLU A 166 16.12 1.54 -4.73
C GLU A 166 15.94 0.31 -3.82
N PHE A 167 14.70 -0.15 -3.64
CA PHE A 167 14.44 -1.39 -2.90
C PHE A 167 15.04 -2.61 -3.61
N GLN A 168 14.88 -2.73 -4.93
CA GLN A 168 15.48 -3.82 -5.70
C GLN A 168 17.01 -3.85 -5.54
N GLU A 169 17.66 -2.71 -5.72
CA GLU A 169 19.10 -2.58 -5.56
C GLU A 169 19.56 -2.86 -4.11
N ALA A 170 18.75 -2.52 -3.11
CA ALA A 170 19.04 -2.85 -1.72
C ALA A 170 18.93 -4.35 -1.43
N PHE A 171 17.99 -5.06 -2.07
CA PHE A 171 17.82 -6.51 -1.91
C PHE A 171 18.82 -7.35 -2.73
N GLU A 172 19.54 -6.76 -3.67
CA GLU A 172 20.61 -7.43 -4.41
C GLU A 172 21.95 -7.48 -3.63
N LYS A 173 22.07 -6.71 -2.55
CA LYS A 173 23.27 -6.66 -1.68
C LYS A 173 23.19 -7.69 -0.56
#